data_113d1b9ae1e0a74af86cc083deda6856
#
_entry.id   113d1b9ae1e0a74af86cc083deda6856
#
_cell.length_a   1.000
_cell.length_b   1.000
_cell.length_c   1.000
_cell.angle_alpha   90.00
_cell.angle_beta   90.00
_cell.angle_gamma   90.00
#
_symmetry.space_group_name_H-M   'P 1'
#
loop_
_entity.id
_entity.type
_entity.pdbx_description
1 polymer ?
#
loop_
_entity_poly.entity_id
_entity_poly.type
_entity_poly.pdbx_seq_one_letter_code
_entity_poly.pdbx_strand_id
1 'polypeptide(L)'
;MTDQRGAICGAATLVVKVGSSSLTLPGGGIDVRRVDDLVDALSEVIAVGRRVVLVSSGAIATGFPAMGITHRPRTLAGKQAAASVGQGILLAHYASRFASHGLRVGQVLLTVNDLVRPTSYRNAWSTLDTLLGLGVVPIVNENDTVATGEIRFGDNDRLAALVAELVGAQALILLSDVDALYTAHPDSPDARRVEVVEDIDTLDVDTHKAGSGVGTGGMTTKLEAARMATCAGVPVVLAAAVDARGVLAGAPVGTYFRPLATRRPRRLLWLADAATPQGQIVIDDGAVEALTQRHSSLLAVGVTRVHGDFQAGDPVTILASDGRVVGRGIAQFSHDEVRVMRGRSSAWLAAEMGPAASREIIHRDAMVLSRRRKAEPSSRNQKSSGSRVTP
;
A
#
# COMPACT_ATOMS: atom_id res chain seq x y z
N MET A 1 -14.88 -4.09 -27.66
CA MET A 1 -14.05 -3.90 -26.44
C MET A 1 -15.01 -4.02 -25.27
N THR A 2 -14.96 -5.13 -24.54
CA THR A 2 -15.84 -5.41 -23.40
C THR A 2 -15.61 -4.34 -22.35
N ASP A 3 -16.68 -3.75 -21.87
CA ASP A 3 -16.67 -2.67 -20.86
C ASP A 3 -15.98 -3.15 -19.57
N GLN A 4 -14.70 -2.84 -19.48
CA GLN A 4 -13.83 -3.25 -18.37
C GLN A 4 -14.25 -2.59 -17.05
N ARG A 5 -15.01 -1.49 -17.11
CA ARG A 5 -15.53 -0.74 -15.97
C ARG A 5 -16.83 -1.34 -15.42
N GLY A 6 -17.45 -2.25 -16.13
CA GLY A 6 -18.55 -3.08 -15.61
C GLY A 6 -18.15 -3.83 -14.34
N ALA A 7 -16.85 -4.15 -14.17
CA ALA A 7 -16.34 -4.73 -12.93
C ALA A 7 -16.50 -3.79 -11.71
N ILE A 8 -16.46 -2.47 -11.91
CA ILE A 8 -16.66 -1.49 -10.84
C ILE A 8 -18.14 -1.44 -10.43
N CYS A 9 -19.05 -1.41 -11.41
CA CYS A 9 -20.50 -1.41 -11.15
C CYS A 9 -20.97 -2.69 -10.48
N GLY A 10 -20.40 -3.83 -10.88
CA GLY A 10 -20.73 -5.15 -10.33
C GLY A 10 -20.06 -5.50 -9.00
N ALA A 11 -19.14 -4.65 -8.50
CA ALA A 11 -18.40 -4.91 -7.28
C ALA A 11 -19.32 -4.88 -6.06
N ALA A 12 -19.46 -6.00 -5.36
CA ALA A 12 -20.26 -6.10 -4.14
C ALA A 12 -19.58 -5.42 -2.95
N THR A 13 -18.24 -5.37 -2.93
CA THR A 13 -17.45 -4.69 -1.88
C THR A 13 -16.44 -3.77 -2.54
N LEU A 14 -16.47 -2.49 -2.16
CA LEU A 14 -15.63 -1.42 -2.67
C LEU A 14 -14.77 -0.82 -1.56
N VAL A 15 -13.55 -0.48 -1.89
CA VAL A 15 -12.76 0.46 -1.09
C VAL A 15 -12.66 1.77 -1.87
N VAL A 16 -13.04 2.86 -1.24
CA VAL A 16 -12.94 4.21 -1.82
C VAL A 16 -11.97 5.01 -0.97
N LYS A 17 -10.89 5.49 -1.57
CA LYS A 17 -9.93 6.37 -0.91
C LYS A 17 -10.12 7.80 -1.41
N VAL A 18 -10.08 8.75 -0.50
CA VAL A 18 -10.17 10.17 -0.85
C VAL A 18 -8.97 10.94 -0.30
N GLY A 19 -8.36 11.77 -1.14
CA GLY A 19 -7.19 12.58 -0.81
C GLY A 19 -7.52 13.79 0.07
N SER A 20 -6.51 14.29 0.80
CA SER A 20 -6.66 15.46 1.69
C SER A 20 -7.12 16.72 0.95
N SER A 21 -6.49 17.02 -0.20
CA SER A 21 -6.83 18.17 -1.06
C SER A 21 -8.29 18.17 -1.57
N SER A 22 -8.88 16.98 -1.64
CA SER A 22 -10.27 16.79 -2.08
C SER A 22 -11.30 17.00 -0.96
N LEU A 23 -10.86 17.04 0.31
CA LEU A 23 -11.74 17.13 1.48
C LEU A 23 -11.59 18.43 2.26
N THR A 24 -10.53 19.21 1.99
CA THR A 24 -10.17 20.37 2.81
C THR A 24 -10.01 21.62 1.97
N LEU A 25 -10.26 22.76 2.60
CA LEU A 25 -10.04 24.07 2.02
C LEU A 25 -8.54 24.37 1.88
N PRO A 26 -8.12 25.28 0.96
CA PRO A 26 -6.71 25.63 0.78
C PRO A 26 -6.03 26.15 2.05
N GLY A 27 -6.75 26.87 2.91
CA GLY A 27 -6.29 27.36 4.21
C GLY A 27 -6.39 26.38 5.35
N GLY A 28 -6.79 25.15 5.09
CA GLY A 28 -7.15 24.14 6.08
C GLY A 28 -8.61 24.21 6.51
N GLY A 29 -9.03 23.24 7.31
CA GLY A 29 -10.43 23.03 7.65
C GLY A 29 -11.15 22.16 6.62
N ILE A 30 -12.29 21.60 7.04
CA ILE A 30 -13.10 20.70 6.22
C ILE A 30 -13.84 21.50 5.12
N ASP A 31 -13.84 20.97 3.90
CA ASP A 31 -14.76 21.41 2.85
C ASP A 31 -16.05 20.59 2.95
N VAL A 32 -17.01 21.14 3.67
CA VAL A 32 -18.29 20.48 3.99
C VAL A 32 -19.01 19.99 2.73
N ARG A 33 -19.04 20.82 1.67
CA ARG A 33 -19.76 20.48 0.43
C ARG A 33 -19.15 19.26 -0.25
N ARG A 34 -17.82 19.24 -0.38
CA ARG A 34 -17.13 18.10 -1.02
C ARG A 34 -17.29 16.80 -0.23
N VAL A 35 -17.31 16.90 1.11
CA VAL A 35 -17.54 15.73 1.96
C VAL A 35 -18.98 15.25 1.81
N ASP A 36 -19.94 16.15 1.78
CA ASP A 36 -21.36 15.83 1.60
C ASP A 36 -21.61 15.17 0.24
N ASP A 37 -21.09 15.73 -0.85
CA ASP A 37 -21.21 15.17 -2.21
C ASP A 37 -20.63 13.75 -2.30
N LEU A 38 -19.48 13.52 -1.64
CA LEU A 38 -18.87 12.19 -1.57
C LEU A 38 -19.76 11.21 -0.79
N VAL A 39 -20.25 11.61 0.38
CA VAL A 39 -21.10 10.76 1.23
C VAL A 39 -22.41 10.41 0.50
N ASP A 40 -23.00 11.36 -0.20
CA ASP A 40 -24.20 11.14 -0.99
C ASP A 40 -23.96 10.09 -2.08
N ALA A 41 -22.86 10.23 -2.84
CA ALA A 41 -22.49 9.26 -3.87
C ALA A 41 -22.23 7.85 -3.30
N LEU A 42 -21.60 7.76 -2.12
CA LEU A 42 -21.37 6.48 -1.45
C LEU A 42 -22.68 5.89 -0.90
N SER A 43 -23.57 6.71 -0.38
CA SER A 43 -24.85 6.28 0.17
C SER A 43 -25.78 5.71 -0.92
N GLU A 44 -25.77 6.29 -2.13
CA GLU A 44 -26.48 5.76 -3.31
C GLU A 44 -26.02 4.32 -3.63
N VAL A 45 -24.72 4.07 -3.57
CA VAL A 45 -24.12 2.75 -3.83
C VAL A 45 -24.49 1.74 -2.74
N ILE A 46 -24.51 2.20 -1.47
CA ILE A 46 -24.88 1.35 -0.34
C ILE A 46 -26.38 0.99 -0.39
N ALA A 47 -27.22 1.93 -0.81
CA ALA A 47 -28.66 1.72 -0.91
C ALA A 47 -29.04 0.60 -1.91
N VAL A 48 -28.20 0.33 -2.91
CA VAL A 48 -28.38 -0.81 -3.84
C VAL A 48 -27.72 -2.10 -3.35
N GLY A 49 -27.35 -2.18 -2.07
CA GLY A 49 -26.86 -3.41 -1.42
C GLY A 49 -25.35 -3.65 -1.52
N ARG A 50 -24.55 -2.65 -2.01
CA ARG A 50 -23.10 -2.78 -2.08
C ARG A 50 -22.45 -2.36 -0.76
N ARG A 51 -21.34 -2.99 -0.41
CA ARG A 51 -20.56 -2.68 0.81
C ARG A 51 -19.44 -1.71 0.46
N VAL A 52 -19.26 -0.68 1.28
CA VAL A 52 -18.23 0.36 1.06
C VAL A 52 -17.36 0.50 2.30
N VAL A 53 -16.04 0.55 2.10
CA VAL A 53 -15.07 1.01 3.09
C VAL A 53 -14.50 2.33 2.57
N LEU A 54 -14.60 3.39 3.37
CA LEU A 54 -14.03 4.70 3.04
C LEU A 54 -12.66 4.86 3.72
N VAL A 55 -11.61 5.04 2.93
CA VAL A 55 -10.27 5.40 3.42
C VAL A 55 -10.10 6.90 3.27
N SER A 56 -10.17 7.61 4.40
CA SER A 56 -10.18 9.07 4.43
C SER A 56 -8.80 9.64 4.73
N SER A 57 -8.55 10.82 4.18
CA SER A 57 -7.39 11.67 4.51
C SER A 57 -7.88 13.00 5.10
N GLY A 58 -6.94 13.93 5.33
CA GLY A 58 -7.29 15.31 5.67
C GLY A 58 -7.35 15.63 7.15
N ALA A 59 -7.10 14.68 8.05
CA ALA A 59 -7.14 14.91 9.49
C ALA A 59 -6.22 16.07 9.94
N ILE A 60 -4.96 16.08 9.51
CA ILE A 60 -4.00 17.17 9.84
C ILE A 60 -4.51 18.50 9.32
N ALA A 61 -4.98 18.54 8.05
CA ALA A 61 -5.44 19.78 7.41
C ALA A 61 -6.73 20.31 8.05
N THR A 62 -7.60 19.43 8.52
CA THR A 62 -8.82 19.81 9.25
C THR A 62 -8.51 20.31 10.67
N GLY A 63 -7.51 19.71 11.34
CA GLY A 63 -7.30 19.97 12.76
C GLY A 63 -6.46 21.19 13.09
N PHE A 64 -5.46 21.56 12.25
CA PHE A 64 -4.58 22.67 12.64
C PHE A 64 -5.30 24.02 12.77
N PRO A 65 -6.29 24.39 11.92
CA PRO A 65 -7.03 25.63 12.11
C PRO A 65 -7.92 25.58 13.36
N ALA A 66 -8.48 24.42 13.69
CA ALA A 66 -9.29 24.24 14.90
C ALA A 66 -8.48 24.39 16.18
N MET A 67 -7.15 24.24 16.11
CA MET A 67 -6.21 24.50 17.20
C MET A 67 -5.74 25.97 17.24
N GLY A 68 -6.28 26.86 16.40
CA GLY A 68 -5.81 28.25 16.29
C GLY A 68 -4.48 28.40 15.55
N ILE A 69 -4.00 27.38 14.83
CA ILE A 69 -2.74 27.40 14.10
C ILE A 69 -3.03 27.86 12.65
N THR A 70 -2.33 28.89 12.19
CA THR A 70 -2.55 29.51 10.86
C THR A 70 -1.82 28.78 9.73
N HIS A 71 -0.81 27.97 10.04
CA HIS A 71 -0.01 27.26 9.05
C HIS A 71 0.11 25.78 9.42
N ARG A 72 0.17 24.94 8.37
CA ARG A 72 0.31 23.49 8.56
C ARG A 72 1.56 23.15 9.40
N PRO A 73 1.44 22.39 10.50
CA PRO A 73 2.56 22.02 11.36
C PRO A 73 3.65 21.28 10.59
N ARG A 74 4.93 21.64 10.89
CA ARG A 74 6.11 21.00 10.28
C ARG A 74 6.68 19.89 11.17
N THR A 75 6.59 20.05 12.50
CA THR A 75 7.10 19.05 13.45
C THR A 75 6.20 17.82 13.52
N LEU A 76 6.78 16.67 13.88
CA LEU A 76 6.04 15.43 14.04
C LEU A 76 4.92 15.58 15.09
N ALA A 77 5.28 16.04 16.29
CA ALA A 77 4.32 16.25 17.36
C ALA A 77 3.18 17.21 16.99
N GLY A 78 3.50 18.31 16.25
CA GLY A 78 2.48 19.24 15.79
C GLY A 78 1.53 18.61 14.77
N LYS A 79 2.05 17.76 13.87
CA LYS A 79 1.22 17.01 12.91
C LYS A 79 0.33 15.99 13.61
N GLN A 80 0.87 15.26 14.60
CA GLN A 80 0.12 14.28 15.40
C GLN A 80 -1.00 14.96 16.21
N ALA A 81 -0.71 16.09 16.87
CA ALA A 81 -1.71 16.87 17.57
C ALA A 81 -2.83 17.36 16.64
N ALA A 82 -2.46 17.92 15.48
CA ALA A 82 -3.45 18.37 14.50
C ALA A 82 -4.28 17.21 13.93
N ALA A 83 -3.66 16.05 13.66
CA ALA A 83 -4.37 14.85 13.23
C ALA A 83 -5.38 14.38 14.28
N SER A 84 -5.00 14.37 15.57
CA SER A 84 -5.87 13.97 16.68
C SER A 84 -7.14 14.83 16.75
N VAL A 85 -6.99 16.15 16.65
CA VAL A 85 -8.14 17.08 16.66
C VAL A 85 -8.98 16.94 15.39
N GLY A 86 -8.31 16.93 14.21
CA GLY A 86 -8.99 16.90 12.93
C GLY A 86 -9.70 15.58 12.63
N GLN A 87 -9.18 14.47 13.15
CA GLN A 87 -9.83 13.16 13.03
C GLN A 87 -11.22 13.15 13.71
N GLY A 88 -11.32 13.75 14.88
CA GLY A 88 -12.62 13.88 15.58
C GLY A 88 -13.62 14.73 14.78
N ILE A 89 -13.16 15.86 14.22
CA ILE A 89 -14.00 16.75 13.39
C ILE A 89 -14.49 16.03 12.13
N LEU A 90 -13.59 15.38 11.39
CA LEU A 90 -13.93 14.63 10.19
C LEU A 90 -14.92 13.50 10.48
N LEU A 91 -14.66 12.71 11.51
CA LEU A 91 -15.54 11.60 11.87
C LEU A 91 -16.93 12.09 12.28
N ALA A 92 -17.02 13.16 13.06
CA ALA A 92 -18.31 13.75 13.45
C ALA A 92 -19.12 14.21 12.22
N HIS A 93 -18.45 14.82 11.23
CA HIS A 93 -19.11 15.25 10.01
C HIS A 93 -19.56 14.06 9.16
N TYR A 94 -18.71 13.05 8.94
CA TYR A 94 -19.11 11.81 8.26
C TYR A 94 -20.29 11.15 8.98
N ALA A 95 -20.23 11.02 10.32
CA ALA A 95 -21.30 10.39 11.09
C ALA A 95 -22.64 11.11 10.91
N SER A 96 -22.62 12.45 10.98
CA SER A 96 -23.81 13.29 10.77
C SER A 96 -24.38 13.11 9.36
N ARG A 97 -23.52 13.17 8.31
CA ARG A 97 -23.97 13.11 6.92
C ARG A 97 -24.46 11.71 6.56
N PHE A 98 -23.75 10.63 6.92
CA PHE A 98 -24.24 9.25 6.72
C PHE A 98 -25.54 8.99 7.49
N ALA A 99 -25.71 9.54 8.69
CA ALA A 99 -26.94 9.41 9.47
C ALA A 99 -28.15 10.02 8.77
N SER A 100 -28.00 11.10 7.97
CA SER A 100 -29.08 11.65 7.16
C SER A 100 -29.58 10.69 6.05
N HIS A 101 -28.76 9.69 5.70
CA HIS A 101 -29.13 8.58 4.80
C HIS A 101 -29.52 7.29 5.56
N GLY A 102 -29.70 7.35 6.89
CA GLY A 102 -30.02 6.17 7.72
C GLY A 102 -28.85 5.21 7.94
N LEU A 103 -27.62 5.61 7.58
CA LEU A 103 -26.42 4.80 7.69
C LEU A 103 -25.61 5.16 8.96
N ARG A 104 -24.89 4.17 9.48
CA ARG A 104 -23.98 4.34 10.63
C ARG A 104 -22.55 4.18 10.16
N VAL A 105 -21.63 4.87 10.84
CA VAL A 105 -20.20 4.77 10.56
C VAL A 105 -19.43 4.18 11.74
N GLY A 106 -18.31 3.51 11.46
CA GLY A 106 -17.36 3.02 12.46
C GLY A 106 -15.95 3.48 12.11
N GLN A 107 -15.24 4.13 13.06
CA GLN A 107 -13.86 4.54 12.86
C GLN A 107 -12.91 3.36 13.04
N VAL A 108 -11.95 3.19 12.12
CA VAL A 108 -10.86 2.21 12.21
C VAL A 108 -9.55 2.93 11.91
N LEU A 109 -8.68 3.06 12.92
CA LEU A 109 -7.36 3.66 12.76
C LEU A 109 -6.31 2.55 12.69
N LEU A 110 -5.51 2.54 11.63
CA LEU A 110 -4.51 1.51 11.35
C LEU A 110 -3.14 2.14 11.12
N THR A 111 -2.11 1.44 11.55
CA THR A 111 -0.73 1.71 11.14
C THR A 111 -0.25 0.63 10.16
N VAL A 112 0.88 0.85 9.50
CA VAL A 112 1.56 -0.19 8.69
C VAL A 112 1.77 -1.44 9.53
N ASN A 113 2.25 -1.28 10.76
CA ASN A 113 2.54 -2.40 11.66
C ASN A 113 1.32 -3.26 11.98
N ASP A 114 0.12 -2.65 12.04
CA ASP A 114 -1.12 -3.38 12.30
C ASP A 114 -1.48 -4.32 11.15
N LEU A 115 -1.12 -3.94 9.92
CA LEU A 115 -1.38 -4.76 8.73
C LEU A 115 -0.26 -5.76 8.44
N VAL A 116 0.86 -5.66 9.16
CA VAL A 116 2.03 -6.55 9.06
C VAL A 116 1.92 -7.70 10.03
N ARG A 117 1.62 -7.41 11.29
CA ARG A 117 1.60 -8.41 12.36
C ARG A 117 0.40 -9.33 12.19
N PRO A 118 0.59 -10.66 12.15
CA PRO A 118 -0.50 -11.61 11.88
C PRO A 118 -1.69 -11.48 12.84
N THR A 119 -1.43 -11.13 14.10
CA THR A 119 -2.49 -10.96 15.11
C THR A 119 -3.29 -9.70 14.86
N SER A 120 -2.62 -8.55 14.67
CA SER A 120 -3.27 -7.27 14.38
C SER A 120 -4.01 -7.31 13.05
N TYR A 121 -3.41 -7.93 12.01
CA TYR A 121 -4.04 -8.15 10.71
C TYR A 121 -5.37 -8.91 10.84
N ARG A 122 -5.40 -10.03 11.59
CA ARG A 122 -6.63 -10.80 11.82
C ARG A 122 -7.68 -10.01 12.58
N ASN A 123 -7.25 -9.23 13.58
CA ASN A 123 -8.16 -8.38 14.34
C ASN A 123 -8.76 -7.27 13.47
N ALA A 124 -7.93 -6.58 12.67
CA ALA A 124 -8.39 -5.57 11.72
C ALA A 124 -9.37 -6.16 10.70
N TRP A 125 -9.04 -7.33 10.13
CA TRP A 125 -9.94 -8.06 9.23
C TRP A 125 -11.29 -8.37 9.90
N SER A 126 -11.26 -8.99 11.09
CA SER A 126 -12.48 -9.37 11.82
C SER A 126 -13.35 -8.15 12.16
N THR A 127 -12.71 -7.04 12.56
CA THR A 127 -13.41 -5.78 12.86
C THR A 127 -14.09 -5.22 11.61
N LEU A 128 -13.38 -5.12 10.48
CA LEU A 128 -13.93 -4.60 9.24
C LEU A 128 -15.05 -5.50 8.69
N ASP A 129 -14.86 -6.82 8.71
CA ASP A 129 -15.86 -7.79 8.26
C ASP A 129 -17.13 -7.71 9.12
N THR A 130 -16.98 -7.59 10.44
CA THR A 130 -18.11 -7.43 11.37
C THR A 130 -18.87 -6.12 11.11
N LEU A 131 -18.16 -4.99 10.95
CA LEU A 131 -18.78 -3.70 10.64
C LEU A 131 -19.59 -3.78 9.34
N LEU A 132 -18.97 -4.31 8.27
CA LEU A 132 -19.62 -4.49 6.97
C LEU A 132 -20.83 -5.43 7.06
N GLY A 133 -20.73 -6.51 7.86
CA GLY A 133 -21.84 -7.45 8.10
C GLY A 133 -23.01 -6.82 8.85
N LEU A 134 -22.75 -5.82 9.70
CA LEU A 134 -23.77 -5.06 10.44
C LEU A 134 -24.35 -3.87 9.65
N GLY A 135 -23.91 -3.65 8.39
CA GLY A 135 -24.31 -2.50 7.59
C GLY A 135 -23.75 -1.18 8.12
N VAL A 136 -22.65 -1.21 8.86
CA VAL A 136 -21.91 -0.03 9.33
C VAL A 136 -20.82 0.29 8.32
N VAL A 137 -20.70 1.55 7.91
CA VAL A 137 -19.67 2.02 6.96
C VAL A 137 -18.34 2.24 7.70
N PRO A 138 -17.30 1.44 7.45
CA PRO A 138 -15.99 1.69 8.06
C PRO A 138 -15.34 2.94 7.48
N ILE A 139 -14.94 3.87 8.35
CA ILE A 139 -14.10 5.03 8.00
C ILE A 139 -12.68 4.72 8.49
N VAL A 140 -11.82 4.37 7.55
CA VAL A 140 -10.42 4.00 7.84
C VAL A 140 -9.51 5.20 7.65
N ASN A 141 -8.55 5.39 8.51
CA ASN A 141 -7.45 6.35 8.36
C ASN A 141 -6.17 5.82 9.00
N GLU A 142 -5.04 6.47 8.68
CA GLU A 142 -3.79 6.22 9.41
C GLU A 142 -3.94 6.64 10.88
N ASN A 143 -3.38 5.85 11.80
CA ASN A 143 -3.27 6.23 13.19
C ASN A 143 -2.06 7.17 13.37
N ASP A 144 -2.20 8.40 12.91
CA ASP A 144 -1.17 9.43 12.94
C ASP A 144 -0.60 9.67 14.35
N THR A 145 -1.38 9.41 15.41
CA THR A 145 -0.99 9.69 16.80
C THR A 145 0.18 8.81 17.25
N VAL A 146 0.27 7.58 16.76
CA VAL A 146 1.31 6.62 17.13
C VAL A 146 2.25 6.29 15.95
N ALA A 147 2.00 6.85 14.77
CA ALA A 147 2.85 6.66 13.60
C ALA A 147 4.23 7.29 13.84
N THR A 148 5.30 6.49 13.72
CA THR A 148 6.69 6.96 13.83
C THR A 148 7.13 7.64 12.55
N GLY A 149 8.07 8.61 12.65
CA GLY A 149 8.54 9.40 11.50
C GLY A 149 9.15 8.57 10.36
N GLU A 150 9.65 7.38 10.68
CA GLU A 150 10.35 6.46 9.77
C GLU A 150 9.40 5.52 9.03
N ILE A 151 8.20 5.26 9.58
CA ILE A 151 7.21 4.32 9.05
C ILE A 151 5.87 5.06 8.89
N ARG A 152 5.85 6.04 8.01
CA ARG A 152 4.59 6.69 7.61
C ARG A 152 4.13 6.06 6.30
N PHE A 153 2.84 5.77 6.21
CA PHE A 153 2.24 5.56 4.90
C PHE A 153 2.47 6.78 4.00
N GLY A 154 2.78 7.96 4.57
CA GLY A 154 2.98 9.20 3.80
C GLY A 154 1.78 9.56 2.94
N ASP A 155 0.98 8.54 2.60
CA ASP A 155 -0.24 8.65 1.80
C ASP A 155 -1.18 7.46 2.07
N ASN A 156 -2.44 7.77 2.32
CA ASN A 156 -3.51 6.79 2.49
C ASN A 156 -3.81 5.98 1.20
N ASP A 157 -3.14 6.25 0.08
CA ASP A 157 -3.26 5.46 -1.15
C ASP A 157 -2.79 4.01 -0.91
N ARG A 158 -1.61 3.85 -0.30
CA ARG A 158 -1.09 2.52 0.09
C ARG A 158 -1.97 1.84 1.14
N LEU A 159 -2.42 2.59 2.15
CA LEU A 159 -3.35 2.06 3.15
C LEU A 159 -4.61 1.52 2.50
N ALA A 160 -5.16 2.24 1.52
CA ALA A 160 -6.36 1.83 0.79
C ALA A 160 -6.15 0.54 -0.02
N ALA A 161 -4.99 0.37 -0.65
CA ALA A 161 -4.64 -0.87 -1.35
C ALA A 161 -4.57 -2.07 -0.40
N LEU A 162 -3.95 -1.89 0.78
CA LEU A 162 -3.88 -2.92 1.82
C LEU A 162 -5.25 -3.25 2.41
N VAL A 163 -6.09 -2.23 2.65
CA VAL A 163 -7.47 -2.42 3.12
C VAL A 163 -8.30 -3.14 2.05
N ALA A 164 -8.14 -2.80 0.76
CA ALA A 164 -8.83 -3.47 -0.34
C ALA A 164 -8.49 -4.97 -0.38
N GLU A 165 -7.21 -5.29 -0.19
CA GLU A 165 -6.77 -6.68 -0.05
C GLU A 165 -7.36 -7.34 1.20
N LEU A 166 -7.28 -6.66 2.36
CA LEU A 166 -7.73 -7.16 3.66
C LEU A 166 -9.21 -7.56 3.64
N VAL A 167 -10.09 -6.70 3.10
CA VAL A 167 -11.53 -6.97 3.04
C VAL A 167 -11.96 -7.79 1.83
N GLY A 168 -11.03 -8.18 0.96
CA GLY A 168 -11.33 -8.86 -0.29
C GLY A 168 -12.18 -8.03 -1.24
N ALA A 169 -11.90 -6.73 -1.33
CA ALA A 169 -12.63 -5.81 -2.20
C ALA A 169 -12.55 -6.25 -3.67
N GLN A 170 -13.61 -5.99 -4.39
CA GLN A 170 -13.72 -6.28 -5.82
C GLN A 170 -13.36 -5.06 -6.69
N ALA A 171 -13.23 -3.88 -6.06
CA ALA A 171 -12.67 -2.70 -6.70
C ALA A 171 -12.07 -1.73 -5.66
N LEU A 172 -11.02 -1.01 -6.07
CA LEU A 172 -10.43 0.11 -5.36
C LEU A 172 -10.61 1.37 -6.19
N ILE A 173 -11.14 2.43 -5.57
CA ILE A 173 -11.31 3.75 -6.20
C ILE A 173 -10.39 4.73 -5.48
N LEU A 174 -9.47 5.35 -6.21
CA LEU A 174 -8.54 6.37 -5.72
C LEU A 174 -9.05 7.74 -6.19
N LEU A 175 -9.74 8.45 -5.31
CA LEU A 175 -10.23 9.81 -5.56
C LEU A 175 -9.16 10.84 -5.16
N SER A 176 -8.86 11.74 -6.06
CA SER A 176 -7.79 12.71 -5.95
C SER A 176 -8.21 14.10 -6.46
N ASP A 177 -7.27 15.04 -6.45
CA ASP A 177 -7.35 16.34 -7.13
C ASP A 177 -6.99 16.24 -8.62
N VAL A 178 -6.43 15.12 -9.06
CA VAL A 178 -6.17 14.85 -10.48
C VAL A 178 -7.27 13.97 -11.07
N ASP A 179 -7.63 14.22 -12.31
CA ASP A 179 -8.74 13.54 -13.00
C ASP A 179 -8.32 12.19 -13.62
N ALA A 180 -7.05 12.01 -13.94
CA ALA A 180 -6.53 10.79 -14.58
C ALA A 180 -5.01 10.70 -14.47
N LEU A 181 -4.44 9.58 -14.94
CA LEU A 181 -3.04 9.46 -15.27
C LEU A 181 -2.78 10.03 -16.67
N TYR A 182 -1.65 10.72 -16.83
CA TYR A 182 -1.18 11.27 -18.10
C TYR A 182 0.19 10.70 -18.47
N THR A 183 0.49 10.67 -19.77
CA THR A 183 1.79 10.21 -20.29
C THR A 183 2.94 11.15 -19.94
N ALA A 184 2.65 12.42 -19.63
CA ALA A 184 3.58 13.45 -19.17
C ALA A 184 2.86 14.39 -18.19
N HIS A 185 3.54 15.42 -17.68
CA HIS A 185 2.91 16.43 -16.82
C HIS A 185 1.71 17.06 -17.55
N PRO A 186 0.54 17.25 -16.91
CA PRO A 186 -0.68 17.75 -17.58
C PRO A 186 -0.49 19.07 -18.33
N ASP A 187 0.41 19.95 -17.87
CA ASP A 187 0.74 21.22 -18.55
C ASP A 187 1.66 21.04 -19.78
N SER A 188 2.13 19.83 -20.06
CA SER A 188 2.94 19.55 -21.25
C SER A 188 2.05 19.47 -22.49
N PRO A 189 2.45 20.09 -23.63
CA PRO A 189 1.68 20.01 -24.89
C PRO A 189 1.48 18.57 -25.41
N ASP A 190 2.39 17.67 -25.05
CA ASP A 190 2.36 16.25 -25.47
C ASP A 190 1.66 15.35 -24.47
N ALA A 191 1.14 15.90 -23.34
CA ALA A 191 0.44 15.10 -22.34
C ALA A 191 -0.85 14.51 -22.91
N ARG A 192 -0.97 13.20 -22.83
CA ARG A 192 -2.18 12.48 -23.23
C ARG A 192 -2.73 11.74 -22.02
N ARG A 193 -4.05 11.79 -21.85
CA ARG A 193 -4.73 11.03 -20.82
C ARG A 193 -4.62 9.53 -21.09
N VAL A 194 -4.27 8.76 -20.06
CA VAL A 194 -4.23 7.30 -20.12
C VAL A 194 -5.58 6.77 -19.61
N GLU A 195 -6.41 6.24 -20.51
CA GLU A 195 -7.73 5.73 -20.13
C GLU A 195 -7.67 4.37 -19.43
N VAL A 196 -6.78 3.50 -19.91
CA VAL A 196 -6.62 2.12 -19.41
C VAL A 196 -5.14 1.78 -19.32
N VAL A 197 -4.76 1.22 -18.17
CA VAL A 197 -3.45 0.60 -17.95
C VAL A 197 -3.67 -0.92 -17.93
N GLU A 198 -3.22 -1.60 -18.98
CA GLU A 198 -3.36 -3.05 -19.15
C GLU A 198 -2.42 -3.82 -18.20
N ASP A 199 -1.20 -3.38 -18.10
CA ASP A 199 -0.17 -3.91 -17.19
C ASP A 199 0.64 -2.76 -16.58
N ILE A 200 0.50 -2.57 -15.29
CA ILE A 200 1.16 -1.49 -14.57
C ILE A 200 2.69 -1.69 -14.49
N ASP A 201 3.19 -2.93 -14.62
CA ASP A 201 4.62 -3.23 -14.60
C ASP A 201 5.32 -2.81 -15.92
N THR A 202 4.56 -2.57 -17.00
CA THR A 202 5.06 -2.11 -18.30
C THR A 202 4.87 -0.61 -18.50
N LEU A 203 4.32 0.09 -17.52
CA LEU A 203 4.02 1.51 -17.60
C LEU A 203 5.32 2.33 -17.56
N ASP A 204 5.62 3.04 -18.65
CA ASP A 204 6.72 4.00 -18.76
C ASP A 204 6.17 5.43 -18.67
N VAL A 205 6.08 5.95 -17.45
CA VAL A 205 5.61 7.31 -17.17
C VAL A 205 6.59 8.02 -16.24
N ASP A 206 7.04 9.21 -16.61
CA ASP A 206 7.89 10.05 -15.77
C ASP A 206 7.07 10.63 -14.59
N THR A 207 7.15 9.96 -13.45
CA THR A 207 6.41 10.34 -12.23
C THR A 207 7.13 11.38 -11.36
N HIS A 208 8.37 11.74 -11.68
CA HIS A 208 9.23 12.56 -10.81
C HIS A 208 8.84 14.04 -10.76
N LYS A 209 7.99 14.54 -11.66
CA LYS A 209 7.59 15.96 -11.76
C LYS A 209 6.13 16.26 -11.39
N ALA A 210 5.33 15.26 -11.03
CA ALA A 210 3.90 15.45 -10.75
C ALA A 210 3.66 15.57 -9.23
N GLY A 211 3.71 16.78 -8.69
CA GLY A 211 3.35 17.05 -7.30
C GLY A 211 2.72 18.42 -7.14
N SER A 212 1.41 18.47 -6.85
CA SER A 212 0.79 19.68 -6.30
C SER A 212 1.28 19.87 -4.86
N GLY A 213 1.76 21.06 -4.50
CA GLY A 213 2.44 21.36 -3.24
C GLY A 213 1.59 21.27 -1.95
N VAL A 214 0.40 20.70 -1.97
CA VAL A 214 -0.54 20.67 -0.84
C VAL A 214 -0.75 19.28 -0.24
N GLY A 215 -0.48 18.18 -0.98
CA GLY A 215 -0.63 16.80 -0.50
C GLY A 215 0.73 16.13 -0.21
N THR A 216 0.76 15.17 0.71
CA THR A 216 1.94 14.31 0.97
C THR A 216 2.05 13.16 -0.03
N GLY A 217 1.03 12.93 -0.90
CA GLY A 217 0.95 11.86 -1.87
C GLY A 217 0.97 12.38 -3.30
N GLY A 218 2.02 12.03 -4.07
CA GLY A 218 2.13 12.33 -5.48
C GLY A 218 1.56 11.22 -6.38
N MET A 219 1.71 11.35 -7.70
CA MET A 219 1.32 10.31 -8.66
C MET A 219 2.04 8.98 -8.38
N THR A 220 3.28 9.04 -7.92
CA THR A 220 4.08 7.85 -7.56
C THR A 220 3.37 6.97 -6.52
N THR A 221 2.83 7.56 -5.44
CA THR A 221 2.13 6.77 -4.40
C THR A 221 0.83 6.16 -4.90
N LYS A 222 0.12 6.86 -5.80
CA LYS A 222 -1.09 6.33 -6.45
C LYS A 222 -0.79 5.15 -7.36
N LEU A 223 0.29 5.24 -8.14
CA LEU A 223 0.74 4.13 -8.99
C LEU A 223 1.21 2.93 -8.16
N GLU A 224 1.92 3.17 -7.05
CA GLU A 224 2.29 2.10 -6.12
C GLU A 224 1.05 1.41 -5.52
N ALA A 225 0.06 2.19 -5.08
CA ALA A 225 -1.20 1.65 -4.56
C ALA A 225 -1.98 0.88 -5.64
N ALA A 226 -2.06 1.42 -6.85
CA ALA A 226 -2.67 0.75 -7.99
C ALA A 226 -1.95 -0.57 -8.31
N ARG A 227 -0.61 -0.58 -8.29
CA ARG A 227 0.20 -1.78 -8.48
C ARG A 227 -0.08 -2.83 -7.41
N MET A 228 -0.10 -2.43 -6.14
CA MET A 228 -0.41 -3.34 -5.03
C MET A 228 -1.79 -3.99 -5.21
N ALA A 229 -2.82 -3.20 -5.48
CA ALA A 229 -4.18 -3.68 -5.63
C ALA A 229 -4.35 -4.57 -6.88
N THR A 230 -3.80 -4.16 -8.04
CA THR A 230 -3.91 -4.94 -9.29
C THR A 230 -3.16 -6.26 -9.20
N CYS A 231 -2.00 -6.30 -8.54
CA CYS A 231 -1.29 -7.54 -8.21
C CYS A 231 -2.10 -8.45 -7.29
N ALA A 232 -2.92 -7.90 -6.37
CA ALA A 232 -3.86 -8.66 -5.54
C ALA A 232 -5.12 -9.11 -6.30
N GLY A 233 -5.23 -8.75 -7.58
CA GLY A 233 -6.38 -9.07 -8.43
C GLY A 233 -7.57 -8.13 -8.23
N VAL A 234 -7.34 -6.93 -7.68
CA VAL A 234 -8.34 -5.89 -7.48
C VAL A 234 -8.17 -4.82 -8.57
N PRO A 235 -9.18 -4.58 -9.43
CA PRO A 235 -9.15 -3.49 -10.39
C PRO A 235 -9.14 -2.13 -9.66
N VAL A 236 -8.46 -1.14 -10.25
CA VAL A 236 -8.36 0.19 -9.66
C VAL A 236 -8.85 1.24 -10.63
N VAL A 237 -9.55 2.27 -10.12
CA VAL A 237 -9.83 3.50 -10.86
C VAL A 237 -9.21 4.68 -10.12
N LEU A 238 -8.40 5.47 -10.82
CA LEU A 238 -7.92 6.78 -10.40
C LEU A 238 -8.77 7.86 -11.09
N ALA A 239 -9.39 8.75 -10.31
CA ALA A 239 -10.23 9.81 -10.85
C ALA A 239 -10.25 11.05 -9.93
N ALA A 240 -10.79 12.16 -10.46
CA ALA A 240 -11.06 13.33 -9.63
C ALA A 240 -12.18 13.03 -8.61
N ALA A 241 -12.06 13.61 -7.42
CA ALA A 241 -13.08 13.40 -6.38
C ALA A 241 -14.46 13.95 -6.79
N VAL A 242 -14.50 14.96 -7.63
CA VAL A 242 -15.76 15.51 -8.18
C VAL A 242 -16.48 14.51 -9.09
N ASP A 243 -15.77 13.54 -9.66
CA ASP A 243 -16.30 12.49 -10.53
C ASP A 243 -16.73 11.22 -9.77
N ALA A 244 -16.72 11.23 -8.44
CA ALA A 244 -17.00 10.06 -7.62
C ALA A 244 -18.28 9.33 -8.01
N ARG A 245 -19.39 10.06 -8.21
CA ARG A 245 -20.66 9.48 -8.65
C ARG A 245 -20.55 8.79 -10.00
N GLY A 246 -19.86 9.43 -10.97
CA GLY A 246 -19.64 8.86 -12.29
C GLY A 246 -18.80 7.57 -12.23
N VAL A 247 -17.72 7.56 -11.46
CA VAL A 247 -16.87 6.37 -11.26
C VAL A 247 -17.69 5.22 -10.65
N LEU A 248 -18.46 5.50 -9.61
CA LEU A 248 -19.27 4.51 -8.90
C LEU A 248 -20.39 3.93 -9.78
N ALA A 249 -20.87 4.73 -10.74
CA ALA A 249 -21.82 4.31 -11.77
C ALA A 249 -21.16 3.64 -12.99
N GLY A 250 -19.82 3.53 -13.04
CA GLY A 250 -19.08 2.92 -14.14
C GLY A 250 -18.89 3.78 -15.37
N ALA A 251 -19.06 5.10 -15.24
CA ALA A 251 -18.80 6.04 -16.33
C ALA A 251 -17.31 5.96 -16.79
N PRO A 252 -17.01 6.28 -18.07
CA PRO A 252 -15.65 6.23 -18.62
C PRO A 252 -14.80 7.44 -18.18
N VAL A 253 -14.75 7.71 -16.88
CA VAL A 253 -13.95 8.76 -16.25
C VAL A 253 -12.71 8.19 -15.56
N GLY A 254 -11.66 8.98 -15.39
CA GLY A 254 -10.44 8.54 -14.75
C GLY A 254 -9.59 7.57 -15.57
N THR A 255 -8.61 6.98 -14.93
CA THR A 255 -7.76 5.91 -15.47
C THR A 255 -8.13 4.59 -14.80
N TYR A 256 -8.43 3.58 -15.61
CA TYR A 256 -8.68 2.23 -15.14
C TYR A 256 -7.40 1.39 -15.20
N PHE A 257 -7.05 0.73 -14.11
CA PHE A 257 -5.94 -0.21 -14.04
C PHE A 257 -6.49 -1.64 -13.96
N ARG A 258 -6.09 -2.45 -14.94
CA ARG A 258 -6.56 -3.84 -15.03
C ARG A 258 -5.90 -4.70 -13.95
N PRO A 259 -6.65 -5.57 -13.25
CA PRO A 259 -6.08 -6.54 -12.34
C PRO A 259 -5.25 -7.56 -13.11
N LEU A 260 -4.11 -8.00 -12.54
CA LEU A 260 -3.29 -9.04 -13.12
C LEU A 260 -4.00 -10.41 -13.00
N ALA A 261 -3.93 -11.22 -14.06
CA ALA A 261 -4.63 -12.51 -14.15
C ALA A 261 -4.12 -13.55 -13.13
N THR A 262 -2.86 -13.44 -12.70
CA THR A 262 -2.26 -14.33 -11.70
C THR A 262 -2.33 -13.67 -10.32
N ARG A 263 -3.33 -14.05 -9.52
CA ARG A 263 -3.38 -13.68 -8.10
C ARG A 263 -2.15 -14.24 -7.39
N ARG A 264 -1.28 -13.36 -6.94
CA ARG A 264 -0.24 -13.74 -5.97
C ARG A 264 -0.88 -13.90 -4.59
N PRO A 265 -0.32 -14.77 -3.70
CA PRO A 265 -0.80 -14.89 -2.33
C PRO A 265 -0.87 -13.52 -1.67
N ARG A 266 -2.06 -13.15 -1.21
CA ARG A 266 -2.45 -11.82 -0.73
C ARG A 266 -1.47 -11.19 0.28
N ARG A 267 -0.89 -12.02 1.13
CA ARG A 267 -0.01 -11.60 2.24
C ARG A 267 1.39 -11.14 1.82
N LEU A 268 1.78 -11.35 0.57
CA LEU A 268 3.17 -11.20 0.14
C LEU A 268 3.43 -9.92 -0.68
N LEU A 269 2.38 -9.29 -1.20
CA LEU A 269 2.55 -8.19 -2.15
C LEU A 269 3.07 -6.91 -1.48
N TRP A 270 2.54 -6.56 -0.30
CA TRP A 270 3.06 -5.41 0.42
C TRP A 270 4.49 -5.64 0.92
N LEU A 271 4.85 -6.89 1.25
CA LEU A 271 6.20 -7.24 1.67
C LEU A 271 7.22 -6.98 0.56
N ALA A 272 6.82 -7.18 -0.69
CA ALA A 272 7.70 -6.93 -1.84
C ALA A 272 7.98 -5.44 -2.05
N ASP A 273 6.97 -4.59 -1.89
CA ASP A 273 7.00 -3.21 -2.40
C ASP A 273 6.80 -2.13 -1.32
N ALA A 274 6.04 -2.38 -0.27
CA ALA A 274 5.63 -1.35 0.70
C ALA A 274 6.37 -1.37 2.03
N ALA A 275 6.91 -2.52 2.45
CA ALA A 275 7.58 -2.61 3.74
C ALA A 275 9.03 -2.13 3.66
N THR A 276 9.41 -1.16 4.49
CA THR A 276 10.82 -0.84 4.72
C THR A 276 11.44 -1.95 5.58
N PRO A 277 12.43 -2.71 5.07
CA PRO A 277 13.06 -3.77 5.84
C PRO A 277 13.78 -3.19 7.07
N GLN A 278 13.52 -3.76 8.24
CA GLN A 278 14.15 -3.36 9.50
C GLN A 278 15.51 -4.05 9.71
N GLY A 279 15.80 -5.07 8.88
CA GLY A 279 17.06 -5.79 8.94
C GLY A 279 17.34 -6.63 7.71
N GLN A 280 18.47 -7.33 7.75
CA GLN A 280 18.94 -8.18 6.66
C GLN A 280 19.38 -9.55 7.20
N ILE A 281 18.99 -10.60 6.51
CA ILE A 281 19.41 -11.98 6.80
C ILE A 281 20.20 -12.47 5.59
N VAL A 282 21.48 -12.76 5.79
CA VAL A 282 22.36 -13.34 4.75
C VAL A 282 22.29 -14.85 4.84
N ILE A 283 22.08 -15.49 3.70
CA ILE A 283 21.92 -16.95 3.61
C ILE A 283 22.99 -17.58 2.71
N ASP A 284 23.24 -18.87 2.91
CA ASP A 284 24.14 -19.67 2.07
C ASP A 284 23.50 -20.08 0.74
N ASP A 285 24.30 -20.65 -0.17
CA ASP A 285 23.87 -21.04 -1.50
C ASP A 285 22.86 -22.20 -1.47
N GLY A 286 22.95 -23.10 -0.49
CA GLY A 286 21.98 -24.17 -0.30
C GLY A 286 20.60 -23.64 0.09
N ALA A 287 20.57 -22.63 0.97
CA ALA A 287 19.33 -21.95 1.32
C ALA A 287 18.78 -21.14 0.12
N VAL A 288 19.63 -20.47 -0.66
CA VAL A 288 19.21 -19.78 -1.90
C VAL A 288 18.52 -20.77 -2.84
N GLU A 289 19.10 -21.95 -3.07
CA GLU A 289 18.50 -22.99 -3.90
C GLU A 289 17.16 -23.48 -3.32
N ALA A 290 17.12 -23.78 -2.01
CA ALA A 290 15.91 -24.24 -1.34
C ALA A 290 14.75 -23.23 -1.46
N LEU A 291 15.04 -21.94 -1.30
CA LEU A 291 14.03 -20.89 -1.43
C LEU A 291 13.56 -20.71 -2.88
N THR A 292 14.50 -20.64 -3.84
CA THR A 292 14.18 -20.24 -5.22
C THR A 292 13.65 -21.38 -6.09
N GLN A 293 14.10 -22.62 -5.85
CA GLN A 293 13.73 -23.77 -6.67
C GLN A 293 12.70 -24.69 -5.99
N ARG A 294 12.84 -24.91 -4.67
CA ARG A 294 11.97 -25.81 -3.91
C ARG A 294 10.84 -25.12 -3.18
N HIS A 295 10.77 -23.77 -3.24
CA HIS A 295 9.79 -22.96 -2.53
C HIS A 295 9.66 -23.31 -1.04
N SER A 296 10.79 -23.57 -0.39
CA SER A 296 10.88 -23.97 1.01
C SER A 296 10.89 -22.73 1.94
N SER A 297 10.57 -22.93 3.22
CA SER A 297 10.79 -21.92 4.26
C SER A 297 12.29 -21.74 4.56
N LEU A 298 12.69 -20.57 5.04
CA LEU A 298 14.06 -20.32 5.49
C LEU A 298 14.25 -20.89 6.90
N LEU A 299 15.15 -21.86 7.02
CA LEU A 299 15.54 -22.45 8.29
C LEU A 299 16.83 -21.80 8.84
N ALA A 300 17.03 -21.91 10.15
CA ALA A 300 18.20 -21.33 10.83
C ALA A 300 19.54 -21.88 10.29
N VAL A 301 19.57 -23.13 9.85
CA VAL A 301 20.77 -23.78 9.29
C VAL A 301 21.32 -23.06 8.07
N GLY A 302 20.46 -22.45 7.24
CA GLY A 302 20.86 -21.71 6.05
C GLY A 302 21.24 -20.25 6.32
N VAL A 303 21.11 -19.74 7.55
CA VAL A 303 21.46 -18.38 7.91
C VAL A 303 22.93 -18.27 8.28
N THR A 304 23.67 -17.35 7.62
CA THR A 304 25.09 -17.12 7.86
C THR A 304 25.37 -15.85 8.64
N ARG A 305 24.66 -14.75 8.34
CA ARG A 305 24.80 -13.46 9.02
C ARG A 305 23.46 -12.75 9.17
N VAL A 306 23.37 -11.89 10.18
CA VAL A 306 22.17 -11.09 10.49
C VAL A 306 22.61 -9.67 10.75
N HIS A 307 21.91 -8.67 10.21
CA HIS A 307 22.18 -7.25 10.35
C HIS A 307 20.89 -6.46 10.61
N GLY A 308 21.03 -5.32 11.28
CA GLY A 308 19.91 -4.43 11.63
C GLY A 308 19.32 -4.77 13.00
N ASP A 309 18.27 -4.06 13.37
CA ASP A 309 17.53 -4.28 14.63
C ASP A 309 16.06 -4.53 14.29
N PHE A 310 15.64 -5.79 14.34
CA PHE A 310 14.28 -6.19 14.01
C PHE A 310 13.72 -7.13 15.08
N GLN A 311 12.41 -7.10 15.23
CA GLN A 311 11.66 -7.96 16.13
C GLN A 311 10.91 -9.05 15.35
N ALA A 312 10.39 -10.05 16.07
CA ALA A 312 9.49 -11.04 15.47
C ALA A 312 8.27 -10.33 14.86
N GLY A 313 8.02 -10.59 13.58
CA GLY A 313 6.96 -9.95 12.80
C GLY A 313 7.45 -8.81 11.90
N ASP A 314 8.70 -8.38 12.01
CA ASP A 314 9.24 -7.32 11.17
C ASP A 314 9.68 -7.82 9.78
N PRO A 315 9.57 -6.97 8.74
CA PRO A 315 10.06 -7.26 7.42
C PRO A 315 11.60 -7.19 7.37
N VAL A 316 12.21 -8.18 6.73
CA VAL A 316 13.66 -8.26 6.53
C VAL A 316 14.01 -8.55 5.08
N THR A 317 15.16 -8.05 4.62
CA THR A 317 15.71 -8.41 3.32
C THR A 317 16.50 -9.70 3.43
N ILE A 318 16.31 -10.62 2.49
CA ILE A 318 17.07 -11.86 2.36
C ILE A 318 18.15 -11.63 1.32
N LEU A 319 19.41 -11.79 1.71
CA LEU A 319 20.58 -11.62 0.86
C LEU A 319 21.31 -12.95 0.66
N ALA A 320 21.80 -13.20 -0.54
CA ALA A 320 22.77 -14.25 -0.80
C ALA A 320 24.17 -13.85 -0.25
N SER A 321 25.11 -14.78 -0.18
CA SER A 321 26.46 -14.55 0.29
C SER A 321 27.24 -13.50 -0.50
N ASP A 322 26.88 -13.29 -1.78
CA ASP A 322 27.44 -12.29 -2.70
C ASP A 322 26.79 -10.89 -2.56
N GLY A 323 25.84 -10.70 -1.63
CA GLY A 323 25.11 -9.45 -1.41
C GLY A 323 23.90 -9.26 -2.32
N ARG A 324 23.61 -10.15 -3.23
CA ARG A 324 22.43 -10.10 -4.10
C ARG A 324 21.14 -10.30 -3.30
N VAL A 325 20.14 -9.46 -3.57
CA VAL A 325 18.82 -9.61 -2.96
C VAL A 325 18.11 -10.84 -3.53
N VAL A 326 17.84 -11.81 -2.66
CA VAL A 326 17.10 -13.03 -2.97
C VAL A 326 15.60 -12.79 -2.82
N GLY A 327 15.22 -11.99 -1.83
CA GLY A 327 13.83 -11.68 -1.56
C GLY A 327 13.65 -10.85 -0.29
N ARG A 328 12.40 -10.76 0.17
CA ARG A 328 12.01 -10.18 1.45
C ARG A 328 11.09 -11.14 2.19
N GLY A 329 11.12 -11.11 3.52
CA GLY A 329 10.28 -11.99 4.34
C GLY A 329 9.95 -11.37 5.69
N ILE A 330 8.96 -11.95 6.38
CA ILE A 330 8.63 -11.62 7.76
C ILE A 330 9.41 -12.54 8.69
N ALA A 331 10.25 -11.97 9.53
CA ALA A 331 11.00 -12.71 10.53
C ALA A 331 10.06 -13.29 11.60
N GLN A 332 10.23 -14.57 11.94
CA GLN A 332 9.47 -15.21 13.02
C GLN A 332 10.12 -15.01 14.40
N PHE A 333 11.36 -14.54 14.42
CA PHE A 333 12.20 -14.32 15.59
C PHE A 333 12.87 -12.94 15.52
N SER A 334 13.27 -12.41 16.67
CA SER A 334 14.03 -11.15 16.74
C SER A 334 15.46 -11.34 16.21
N HIS A 335 16.15 -10.21 15.92
CA HIS A 335 17.55 -10.20 15.52
C HIS A 335 18.44 -11.02 16.46
N ASP A 336 18.29 -10.83 17.78
CA ASP A 336 19.13 -11.52 18.75
C ASP A 336 18.87 -13.04 18.78
N GLU A 337 17.61 -13.46 18.66
CA GLU A 337 17.26 -14.87 18.58
C GLU A 337 17.84 -15.49 17.29
N VAL A 338 17.64 -14.86 16.13
CA VAL A 338 18.19 -15.36 14.85
C VAL A 338 19.71 -15.43 14.90
N ARG A 339 20.38 -14.48 15.55
CA ARG A 339 21.84 -14.48 15.73
C ARG A 339 22.33 -15.69 16.53
N VAL A 340 21.59 -16.13 17.54
CA VAL A 340 21.90 -17.31 18.33
C VAL A 340 21.60 -18.60 17.55
N MET A 341 20.49 -18.63 16.81
CA MET A 341 20.00 -19.79 16.08
C MET A 341 20.75 -20.10 14.78
N ARG A 342 21.43 -19.09 14.18
CA ARG A 342 22.07 -19.18 12.86
C ARG A 342 23.00 -20.39 12.75
N GLY A 343 22.92 -21.08 11.61
CA GLY A 343 23.75 -22.25 11.30
C GLY A 343 23.41 -23.51 12.12
N ARG A 344 22.41 -23.48 13.00
CA ARG A 344 21.99 -24.62 13.83
C ARG A 344 20.88 -25.39 13.15
N SER A 345 20.91 -26.72 13.34
CA SER A 345 19.84 -27.59 12.85
C SER A 345 18.57 -27.46 13.72
N SER A 346 17.40 -27.71 13.11
CA SER A 346 16.12 -27.67 13.84
C SER A 346 16.10 -28.67 15.01
N ALA A 347 16.77 -29.82 14.87
CA ALA A 347 16.89 -30.81 15.96
C ALA A 347 17.70 -30.26 17.14
N TRP A 348 18.83 -29.60 16.88
CA TRP A 348 19.63 -28.94 17.91
C TRP A 348 18.85 -27.83 18.60
N LEU A 349 18.17 -26.99 17.83
CA LEU A 349 17.36 -25.90 18.39
C LEU A 349 16.22 -26.39 19.27
N ALA A 350 15.56 -27.49 18.86
CA ALA A 350 14.50 -28.10 19.67
C ALA A 350 15.04 -28.63 21.01
N ALA A 351 16.24 -29.20 21.00
CA ALA A 351 16.85 -29.78 22.20
C ALA A 351 17.35 -28.71 23.19
N GLU A 352 18.02 -27.68 22.68
CA GLU A 352 18.70 -26.66 23.51
C GLU A 352 17.82 -25.45 23.88
N MET A 353 16.90 -25.04 22.95
CA MET A 353 16.09 -23.84 23.10
C MET A 353 14.58 -24.15 23.20
N GLY A 354 14.21 -25.42 23.12
CA GLY A 354 12.83 -25.88 23.16
C GLY A 354 12.13 -25.94 21.80
N PRO A 355 10.98 -26.63 21.73
CA PRO A 355 10.29 -26.94 20.45
C PRO A 355 9.90 -25.68 19.64
N ALA A 356 9.64 -24.55 20.29
CA ALA A 356 9.27 -23.31 19.60
C ALA A 356 10.42 -22.73 18.76
N ALA A 357 11.68 -22.98 19.12
CA ALA A 357 12.86 -22.52 18.40
C ALA A 357 13.19 -23.37 17.16
N SER A 358 12.59 -24.54 17.00
CA SER A 358 12.81 -25.40 15.82
C SER A 358 12.03 -24.98 14.58
N ARG A 359 11.19 -23.93 14.68
CA ARG A 359 10.42 -23.37 13.56
C ARG A 359 11.33 -22.66 12.55
N GLU A 360 10.80 -22.39 11.40
CA GLU A 360 11.46 -21.60 10.37
C GLU A 360 11.72 -20.15 10.80
N ILE A 361 12.84 -19.58 10.36
CA ILE A 361 13.14 -18.16 10.54
C ILE A 361 12.20 -17.28 9.73
N ILE A 362 11.88 -17.73 8.49
CA ILE A 362 10.89 -17.09 7.62
C ILE A 362 10.07 -18.19 6.96
N HIS A 363 8.74 -18.17 7.16
CA HIS A 363 7.84 -19.12 6.51
C HIS A 363 7.72 -18.81 5.02
N ARG A 364 7.64 -19.84 4.16
CA ARG A 364 7.49 -19.67 2.70
C ARG A 364 6.31 -18.78 2.31
N ASP A 365 5.17 -18.88 3.02
CA ASP A 365 3.98 -18.07 2.78
C ASP A 365 4.09 -16.63 3.36
N ALA A 366 5.21 -16.30 4.00
CA ALA A 366 5.55 -14.99 4.52
C ALA A 366 6.81 -14.41 3.85
N MET A 367 7.07 -14.81 2.59
CA MET A 367 8.27 -14.44 1.84
C MET A 367 7.93 -14.15 0.38
N VAL A 368 8.57 -13.12 -0.20
CA VAL A 368 8.55 -12.80 -1.63
C VAL A 368 9.95 -12.88 -2.18
N LEU A 369 10.15 -13.68 -3.21
CA LEU A 369 11.43 -13.79 -3.90
C LEU A 369 11.53 -12.75 -5.01
N SER A 370 12.71 -12.14 -5.15
CA SER A 370 13.02 -11.22 -6.24
C SER A 370 12.97 -11.94 -7.58
N ARG A 371 12.30 -11.37 -8.59
CA ARG A 371 12.36 -11.91 -9.96
C ARG A 371 13.80 -11.78 -10.46
N ARG A 372 14.37 -12.83 -11.01
CA ARG A 372 15.61 -12.75 -11.82
C ARG A 372 15.33 -11.76 -12.96
N ARG A 373 15.86 -10.54 -12.90
CA ARG A 373 16.08 -9.78 -14.13
C ARG A 373 16.99 -10.65 -15.00
N LYS A 374 16.53 -11.05 -16.18
CA LYS A 374 17.42 -11.60 -17.19
C LYS A 374 18.54 -10.59 -17.37
N ALA A 375 19.77 -10.99 -17.08
CA ALA A 375 20.95 -10.18 -17.36
C ALA A 375 20.89 -9.82 -18.84
N GLU A 376 20.87 -8.54 -19.18
CA GLU A 376 21.17 -8.07 -20.52
C GLU A 376 22.55 -8.60 -20.88
N PRO A 377 22.73 -9.20 -22.08
CA PRO A 377 24.04 -9.60 -22.51
C PRO A 377 24.92 -8.36 -22.62
N SER A 378 25.97 -8.32 -21.81
CA SER A 378 26.97 -7.27 -21.86
C SER A 378 27.49 -7.15 -23.30
N SER A 379 27.24 -6.00 -23.93
CA SER A 379 27.86 -5.62 -25.19
C SER A 379 29.38 -5.47 -24.95
N ARG A 380 30.07 -6.59 -25.08
CA ARG A 380 31.54 -6.63 -25.11
C ARG A 380 32.04 -6.31 -26.49
N ASN A 381 32.76 -5.20 -26.57
CA ASN A 381 33.89 -5.01 -27.45
C ASN A 381 33.70 -5.07 -28.98
N GLN A 382 33.56 -3.88 -29.56
CA GLN A 382 34.29 -3.60 -30.80
C GLN A 382 35.14 -2.32 -30.64
N LYS A 383 36.37 -2.50 -30.22
CA LYS A 383 37.48 -1.58 -30.47
C LYS A 383 38.66 -2.40 -30.89
N SER A 384 38.96 -2.40 -32.17
CA SER A 384 40.32 -2.34 -32.70
C SER A 384 40.36 -2.62 -34.22
N SER A 385 40.56 -1.61 -34.95
CA SER A 385 41.34 -1.60 -36.21
C SER A 385 41.55 -0.13 -36.51
N GLY A 386 42.61 0.48 -36.23
CA GLY A 386 43.87 0.29 -36.93
C GLY A 386 43.91 1.29 -38.10
N SER A 387 44.29 2.54 -37.82
CA SER A 387 44.66 3.49 -38.86
C SER A 387 46.18 3.75 -38.72
N ARG A 388 46.93 3.09 -39.58
CA ARG A 388 48.33 3.46 -39.91
C ARG A 388 48.30 4.74 -40.70
N VAL A 389 49.06 5.69 -40.22
CA VAL A 389 49.54 6.84 -41.02
C VAL A 389 51.03 6.68 -41.22
N THR A 390 51.51 6.73 -42.41
CA THR A 390 52.90 7.02 -42.82
C THR A 390 52.85 7.58 -44.26
N PRO A 391 53.84 8.38 -44.68
CA PRO A 391 54.76 9.26 -44.00
C PRO A 391 54.42 10.76 -44.17
#